data_98d0698d3b78240bad07b0369e37cb37
#
_entry.id   98d0698d3b78240bad07b0369e37cb37
#
_cell.length_a   1.000
_cell.length_b   1.000
_cell.length_c   1.000
_cell.angle_alpha   90.00
_cell.angle_beta   90.00
_cell.angle_gamma   90.00
#
_symmetry.space_group_name_H-M   'P 1'
#
loop_
_entity.id
_entity.type
_entity.pdbx_description
1 polymer ?
#
loop_
_entity_poly.entity_id
_entity_poly.type
_entity_poly.pdbx_seq_one_letter_code
_entity_poly.pdbx_strand_id
1 'polypeptide(L)'
;LTDAEVDFIARRSSLIALEKSHGVVPHGSTEAGIADSARRITQRNPAAKVLFYFNAFINWPGYDAFKTYRPEWTLRTPAGEIVTHPSGTPRPDPSHADFRAWWSDVVANANRTAPLGGVFIDALPQALAPGLARQVGPEKARAVVAGLREMLALTKRTLGPDRLVPVN
;
A
#
# COMPACT_ATOMS: atom_id res chain seq x y z
N LEU A 1 -6.29 -10.21 15.04
CA LEU A 1 -5.53 -11.33 15.63
C LEU A 1 -5.97 -11.58 17.06
N THR A 2 -6.09 -12.85 17.47
CA THR A 2 -6.22 -13.27 18.85
C THR A 2 -4.88 -13.11 19.60
N ASP A 3 -4.89 -13.17 20.95
CA ASP A 3 -3.64 -13.11 21.71
C ASP A 3 -2.71 -14.28 21.42
N ALA A 4 -3.26 -15.49 21.21
CA ALA A 4 -2.48 -16.67 20.85
C ALA A 4 -1.79 -16.53 19.49
N GLU A 5 -2.45 -15.93 18.49
CA GLU A 5 -1.86 -15.64 17.18
C GLU A 5 -0.77 -14.58 17.29
N VAL A 6 -0.99 -13.53 18.06
CA VAL A 6 0.03 -12.49 18.31
C VAL A 6 1.26 -13.10 19.00
N ASP A 7 1.06 -13.93 19.99
CA ASP A 7 2.15 -14.64 20.70
C ASP A 7 2.91 -15.60 19.77
N PHE A 8 2.18 -16.29 18.89
CA PHE A 8 2.79 -17.17 17.90
C PHE A 8 3.67 -16.41 16.92
N ILE A 9 3.14 -15.31 16.35
CA ILE A 9 3.84 -14.47 15.38
C ILE A 9 5.06 -13.82 16.03
N ALA A 10 4.90 -13.20 17.19
CA ALA A 10 5.96 -12.48 17.88
C ALA A 10 7.16 -13.38 18.25
N ARG A 11 6.90 -14.65 18.56
CA ARG A 11 7.98 -15.61 18.88
C ARG A 11 8.71 -16.17 17.66
N ARG A 12 8.11 -16.13 16.46
CA ARG A 12 8.62 -16.83 15.26
C ARG A 12 9.05 -15.92 14.14
N SER A 13 8.65 -14.65 14.17
CA SER A 13 8.87 -13.74 13.05
C SER A 13 9.45 -12.42 13.52
N SER A 14 10.51 -11.98 12.87
CA SER A 14 11.11 -10.66 13.07
C SER A 14 10.71 -9.64 11.99
N LEU A 15 10.16 -10.11 10.86
CA LEU A 15 9.64 -9.28 9.78
C LEU A 15 8.24 -9.76 9.41
N ILE A 16 7.24 -8.90 9.55
CA ILE A 16 5.83 -9.23 9.38
C ILE A 16 5.17 -8.17 8.49
N ALA A 17 4.52 -8.59 7.41
CA ALA A 17 3.60 -7.74 6.66
C ALA A 17 2.15 -8.14 7.00
N LEU A 18 1.34 -7.17 7.42
CA LEU A 18 -0.08 -7.38 7.69
C LEU A 18 -0.88 -6.88 6.50
N GLU A 19 -1.62 -7.78 5.86
CA GLU A 19 -2.23 -7.59 4.54
C GLU A 19 -3.48 -6.71 4.54
N LYS A 20 -3.97 -6.41 3.32
CA LYS A 20 -5.24 -5.73 3.07
C LYS A 20 -6.39 -6.38 3.83
N SER A 21 -7.36 -5.57 4.23
CA SER A 21 -8.53 -5.97 5.03
C SER A 21 -8.21 -6.50 6.44
N HIS A 22 -6.93 -6.46 6.87
CA HIS A 22 -6.54 -6.88 8.20
C HIS A 22 -7.26 -6.06 9.27
N GLY A 23 -8.06 -6.73 10.09
CA GLY A 23 -8.76 -6.12 11.23
C GLY A 23 -9.88 -5.14 10.86
N VAL A 24 -10.32 -5.05 9.60
CA VAL A 24 -11.39 -4.12 9.19
C VAL A 24 -12.67 -4.31 9.99
N VAL A 25 -13.12 -5.56 10.20
CA VAL A 25 -14.38 -5.85 10.91
C VAL A 25 -14.33 -5.37 12.38
N PRO A 26 -13.31 -5.70 13.20
CA PRO A 26 -13.27 -5.25 14.59
C PRO A 26 -12.80 -3.80 14.78
N HIS A 27 -12.07 -3.20 13.83
CA HIS A 27 -11.44 -1.89 14.01
C HIS A 27 -11.91 -0.80 13.03
N GLY A 28 -12.78 -1.14 12.07
CA GLY A 28 -13.37 -0.21 11.12
C GLY A 28 -12.51 0.09 9.88
N SER A 29 -11.19 -0.09 9.93
CA SER A 29 -10.31 0.07 8.78
C SER A 29 -9.07 -0.82 8.84
N THR A 30 -8.42 -1.01 7.68
CA THR A 30 -7.15 -1.75 7.57
C THR A 30 -6.05 -1.05 8.37
N GLU A 31 -5.96 0.28 8.32
CA GLU A 31 -4.98 1.06 9.07
C GLU A 31 -5.13 0.82 10.57
N ALA A 32 -6.36 0.89 11.09
CA ALA A 32 -6.62 0.68 12.52
C ALA A 32 -6.31 -0.75 12.95
N GLY A 33 -6.68 -1.75 12.12
CA GLY A 33 -6.40 -3.15 12.40
C GLY A 33 -4.90 -3.48 12.38
N ILE A 34 -4.16 -2.94 11.40
CA ILE A 34 -2.68 -3.08 11.34
C ILE A 34 -2.03 -2.39 12.55
N ALA A 35 -2.48 -1.18 12.89
CA ALA A 35 -1.93 -0.43 14.03
C ALA A 35 -2.15 -1.15 15.37
N ASP A 36 -3.33 -1.75 15.59
CA ASP A 36 -3.59 -2.58 16.78
C ASP A 36 -2.65 -3.78 16.84
N SER A 37 -2.60 -4.55 15.77
CA SER A 37 -1.76 -5.75 15.72
C SER A 37 -0.26 -5.42 15.84
N ALA A 38 0.19 -4.32 15.23
CA ALA A 38 1.58 -3.87 15.33
C ALA A 38 1.94 -3.54 16.80
N ARG A 39 1.08 -2.80 17.51
CA ARG A 39 1.30 -2.52 18.95
C ARG A 39 1.41 -3.80 19.77
N ARG A 40 0.48 -4.73 19.58
CA ARG A 40 0.44 -5.99 20.32
C ARG A 40 1.64 -6.89 20.03
N ILE A 41 2.07 -6.96 18.77
CA ILE A 41 3.27 -7.73 18.35
C ILE A 41 4.54 -7.10 18.93
N THR A 42 4.73 -5.78 18.77
CA THR A 42 5.94 -5.09 19.25
C THR A 42 6.04 -5.02 20.77
N GLN A 43 4.93 -5.04 21.50
CA GLN A 43 4.93 -5.21 22.96
C GLN A 43 5.52 -6.57 23.39
N ARG A 44 5.29 -7.63 22.62
CA ARG A 44 5.80 -8.99 22.89
C ARG A 44 7.20 -9.22 22.35
N ASN A 45 7.50 -8.59 21.21
CA ASN A 45 8.82 -8.64 20.56
C ASN A 45 9.22 -7.25 20.05
N PRO A 46 9.92 -6.44 20.85
CA PRO A 46 10.36 -5.10 20.44
C PRO A 46 11.29 -5.06 19.22
N ALA A 47 11.95 -6.18 18.91
CA ALA A 47 12.82 -6.30 17.73
C ALA A 47 12.03 -6.56 16.44
N ALA A 48 10.76 -6.95 16.52
CA ALA A 48 9.95 -7.22 15.35
C ALA A 48 9.69 -5.94 14.52
N LYS A 49 9.82 -6.08 13.19
CA LYS A 49 9.49 -5.05 12.21
C LYS A 49 8.14 -5.41 11.59
N VAL A 50 7.08 -4.71 11.99
CA VAL A 50 5.75 -4.87 11.39
C VAL A 50 5.61 -3.85 10.27
N LEU A 51 5.26 -4.30 9.07
CA LEU A 51 5.13 -3.47 7.88
C LEU A 51 3.65 -3.17 7.59
N PHE A 52 3.39 -1.93 7.24
CA PHE A 52 2.11 -1.51 6.68
C PHE A 52 1.99 -2.06 5.26
N TYR A 53 0.99 -2.89 4.97
CA TYR A 53 0.71 -3.30 3.59
C TYR A 53 -0.07 -2.19 2.89
N PHE A 54 0.44 -1.70 1.76
CA PHE A 54 -0.30 -0.78 0.92
C PHE A 54 -0.02 -1.05 -0.56
N ASN A 55 -1.09 -1.26 -1.33
CA ASN A 55 -0.97 -1.63 -2.73
C ASN A 55 -0.68 -0.41 -3.60
N ALA A 56 0.29 -0.55 -4.52
CA ALA A 56 0.70 0.55 -5.39
C ALA A 56 -0.18 0.72 -6.63
N PHE A 57 -0.90 -0.36 -7.03
CA PHE A 57 -1.56 -0.40 -8.34
C PHE A 57 -2.95 -1.05 -8.32
N ILE A 58 -3.53 -1.24 -7.13
CA ILE A 58 -4.91 -1.72 -6.94
C ILE A 58 -5.50 -1.02 -5.73
N ASN A 59 -6.65 -0.37 -5.89
CA ASN A 59 -7.34 0.34 -4.81
C ASN A 59 -8.22 -0.60 -3.98
N TRP A 60 -7.59 -1.52 -3.23
CA TRP A 60 -8.32 -2.46 -2.37
C TRP A 60 -9.19 -1.71 -1.35
N PRO A 61 -10.45 -2.11 -1.15
CA PRO A 61 -11.33 -1.49 -0.16
C PRO A 61 -10.85 -1.74 1.29
N GLY A 62 -11.46 -1.03 2.24
CA GLY A 62 -11.22 -1.21 3.66
C GLY A 62 -10.14 -0.31 4.26
N TYR A 63 -9.55 0.60 3.48
CA TYR A 63 -8.65 1.64 3.99
C TYR A 63 -9.39 2.96 4.20
N ASP A 64 -9.17 3.60 5.35
CA ASP A 64 -9.66 4.94 5.64
C ASP A 64 -9.08 6.00 4.70
N ALA A 65 -7.85 5.79 4.23
CA ALA A 65 -7.19 6.66 3.27
C ALA A 65 -8.05 6.94 2.03
N PHE A 66 -8.85 5.98 1.56
CA PHE A 66 -9.69 6.18 0.37
C PHE A 66 -10.83 7.18 0.55
N LYS A 67 -11.13 7.63 1.78
CA LYS A 67 -12.06 8.76 2.02
C LYS A 67 -11.55 10.08 1.42
N THR A 68 -10.24 10.20 1.19
CA THR A 68 -9.58 11.35 0.57
C THR A 68 -9.03 11.08 -0.83
N TYR A 69 -9.27 9.88 -1.37
CA TYR A 69 -8.90 9.53 -2.73
C TYR A 69 -9.73 10.33 -3.74
N ARG A 70 -9.08 10.86 -4.77
CA ARG A 70 -9.75 11.67 -5.79
C ARG A 70 -10.04 10.82 -7.05
N PRO A 71 -11.26 10.87 -7.60
CA PRO A 71 -11.64 10.08 -8.78
C PRO A 71 -10.76 10.33 -10.01
N GLU A 72 -10.21 11.52 -10.19
CA GLU A 72 -9.29 11.87 -11.27
C GLU A 72 -7.96 11.12 -11.24
N TRP A 73 -7.60 10.53 -10.10
CA TRP A 73 -6.42 9.69 -9.95
C TRP A 73 -6.65 8.24 -10.41
N THR A 74 -7.83 7.92 -10.91
CA THR A 74 -8.15 6.58 -11.42
C THR A 74 -7.68 6.43 -12.85
N LEU A 75 -6.94 5.37 -13.13
CA LEU A 75 -6.41 5.06 -14.45
C LEU A 75 -7.54 4.78 -15.44
N ARG A 76 -7.45 5.40 -16.62
CA ARG A 76 -8.46 5.27 -17.68
C ARG A 76 -7.85 4.87 -19.01
N THR A 77 -8.65 4.20 -19.82
CA THR A 77 -8.37 3.94 -21.24
C THR A 77 -8.45 5.25 -22.05
N PRO A 78 -7.96 5.28 -23.30
CA PRO A 78 -8.16 6.43 -24.19
C PRO A 78 -9.64 6.78 -24.45
N ALA A 79 -10.54 5.81 -24.29
CA ALA A 79 -12.00 6.02 -24.40
C ALA A 79 -12.63 6.56 -23.09
N GLY A 80 -11.85 6.76 -22.03
CA GLY A 80 -12.32 7.26 -20.75
C GLY A 80 -12.83 6.20 -19.77
N GLU A 81 -12.80 4.92 -20.14
CA GLU A 81 -13.23 3.81 -19.30
C GLU A 81 -12.25 3.56 -18.15
N ILE A 82 -12.76 3.21 -16.98
CA ILE A 82 -11.91 2.87 -15.82
C ILE A 82 -11.18 1.55 -16.07
N VAL A 83 -9.86 1.57 -15.88
CA VAL A 83 -9.05 0.36 -15.88
C VAL A 83 -9.16 -0.34 -14.54
N THR A 84 -9.52 -1.63 -14.56
CA THR A 84 -9.72 -2.43 -13.35
C THR A 84 -8.75 -3.61 -13.27
N HIS A 85 -8.52 -4.07 -12.04
CA HIS A 85 -7.99 -5.40 -11.77
C HIS A 85 -9.05 -6.47 -12.13
N PRO A 86 -8.72 -7.74 -12.40
CA PRO A 86 -9.71 -8.81 -12.67
C PRO A 86 -10.79 -8.98 -11.59
N SER A 87 -10.54 -8.54 -10.35
CA SER A 87 -11.55 -8.49 -9.28
C SER A 87 -12.59 -7.37 -9.43
N GLY A 88 -12.50 -6.54 -10.48
CA GLY A 88 -13.32 -5.34 -10.63
C GLY A 88 -12.81 -4.10 -9.88
N THR A 89 -11.77 -4.24 -9.07
CA THR A 89 -11.23 -3.12 -8.28
C THR A 89 -10.50 -2.11 -9.20
N PRO A 90 -10.78 -0.79 -9.08
CA PRO A 90 -10.14 0.23 -9.90
C PRO A 90 -8.62 0.27 -9.69
N ARG A 91 -7.89 0.60 -10.76
CA ARG A 91 -6.46 0.89 -10.69
C ARG A 91 -6.22 2.38 -10.52
N PRO A 92 -5.32 2.79 -9.62
CA PRO A 92 -4.87 4.17 -9.54
C PRO A 92 -3.95 4.50 -10.73
N ASP A 93 -3.77 5.79 -10.97
CA ASP A 93 -2.88 6.32 -11.99
C ASP A 93 -1.65 6.99 -11.36
N PRO A 94 -0.54 6.29 -11.19
CA PRO A 94 0.68 6.86 -10.61
C PRO A 94 1.37 7.94 -11.45
N SER A 95 0.92 8.17 -12.68
CA SER A 95 1.42 9.29 -13.48
C SER A 95 1.01 10.66 -12.92
N HIS A 96 -0.03 10.73 -12.08
CA HIS A 96 -0.43 11.94 -11.38
C HIS A 96 0.48 12.22 -10.18
N ALA A 97 1.09 13.42 -10.16
CA ALA A 97 1.98 13.83 -9.06
C ALA A 97 1.25 13.88 -7.71
N ASP A 98 0.03 14.43 -7.70
CA ASP A 98 -0.78 14.54 -6.49
C ASP A 98 -1.16 13.17 -5.91
N PHE A 99 -1.44 12.17 -6.77
CA PHE A 99 -1.65 10.79 -6.31
C PHE A 99 -0.41 10.24 -5.62
N ARG A 100 0.78 10.44 -6.20
CA ARG A 100 2.03 9.96 -5.60
C ARG A 100 2.30 10.61 -4.25
N ALA A 101 2.05 11.92 -4.13
CA ALA A 101 2.16 12.66 -2.87
C ALA A 101 1.17 12.09 -1.82
N TRP A 102 -0.11 12.00 -2.17
CA TRP A 102 -1.15 11.44 -1.31
C TRP A 102 -0.80 10.01 -0.84
N TRP A 103 -0.39 9.14 -1.77
CA TRP A 103 -0.03 7.76 -1.46
C TRP A 103 1.14 7.68 -0.46
N SER A 104 2.17 8.49 -0.68
CA SER A 104 3.33 8.58 0.21
C SER A 104 2.95 9.12 1.58
N ASP A 105 2.05 10.10 1.65
CA ASP A 105 1.56 10.67 2.91
C ASP A 105 0.72 9.67 3.71
N VAL A 106 -0.10 8.85 3.07
CA VAL A 106 -0.83 7.75 3.72
C VAL A 106 0.14 6.80 4.42
N VAL A 107 1.19 6.36 3.71
CA VAL A 107 2.22 5.48 4.26
C VAL A 107 2.98 6.15 5.41
N ALA A 108 3.37 7.42 5.23
CA ALA A 108 4.07 8.18 6.27
C ALA A 108 3.19 8.34 7.52
N ASN A 109 1.91 8.64 7.34
CA ASN A 109 0.96 8.78 8.45
C ASN A 109 0.81 7.48 9.23
N ALA A 110 0.63 6.33 8.55
CA ALA A 110 0.57 5.03 9.20
C ALA A 110 1.82 4.77 10.06
N ASN A 111 3.00 5.10 9.55
CA ASN A 111 4.27 4.92 10.26
C ASN A 111 4.51 5.92 11.42
N ARG A 112 3.81 7.06 11.43
CA ARG A 112 3.85 8.01 12.56
C ARG A 112 2.90 7.63 13.69
N THR A 113 1.77 7.00 13.35
CA THR A 113 0.67 6.74 14.29
C THR A 113 0.71 5.35 14.92
N ALA A 114 1.57 4.46 14.41
CA ALA A 114 1.74 3.10 14.90
C ALA A 114 3.22 2.69 14.90
N PRO A 115 3.63 1.70 15.73
CA PRO A 115 5.01 1.21 15.81
C PRO A 115 5.34 0.33 14.59
N LEU A 116 5.30 0.91 13.40
CA LEU A 116 5.59 0.23 12.16
C LEU A 116 7.07 0.35 11.77
N GLY A 117 7.61 -0.69 11.16
CA GLY A 117 8.97 -0.74 10.65
C GLY A 117 9.12 -0.26 9.19
N GLY A 118 8.02 0.20 8.57
CA GLY A 118 8.00 0.62 7.16
C GLY A 118 6.73 0.20 6.44
N VAL A 119 6.83 -0.02 5.13
CA VAL A 119 5.71 -0.39 4.25
C VAL A 119 6.09 -1.57 3.36
N PHE A 120 5.18 -2.51 3.18
CA PHE A 120 5.24 -3.52 2.12
C PHE A 120 4.39 -3.05 0.94
N ILE A 121 5.03 -2.82 -0.20
CA ILE A 121 4.38 -2.29 -1.41
C ILE A 121 4.15 -3.42 -2.40
N ASP A 122 2.89 -3.66 -2.73
CA ASP A 122 2.49 -4.77 -3.60
C ASP A 122 2.00 -4.30 -4.97
N ALA A 123 1.98 -5.24 -5.94
CA ALA A 123 1.45 -5.12 -7.29
C ALA A 123 2.27 -4.26 -8.28
N LEU A 124 3.51 -3.94 -7.98
CA LEU A 124 4.39 -3.20 -8.91
C LEU A 124 4.58 -3.92 -10.27
N PRO A 125 4.83 -5.26 -10.32
CA PRO A 125 5.02 -5.97 -11.59
C PRO A 125 3.80 -5.91 -12.51
N GLN A 126 2.60 -5.69 -11.96
CA GLN A 126 1.39 -5.59 -12.79
C GLN A 126 1.38 -4.38 -13.72
N ALA A 127 2.09 -3.30 -13.35
CA ALA A 127 2.25 -2.13 -14.21
C ALA A 127 3.22 -2.39 -15.39
N LEU A 128 4.06 -3.42 -15.29
CA LEU A 128 4.99 -3.83 -16.34
C LEU A 128 4.37 -4.87 -17.30
N ALA A 129 3.18 -5.37 -16.98
CA ALA A 129 2.52 -6.38 -17.81
C ALA A 129 2.16 -5.81 -19.19
N PRO A 130 2.42 -6.55 -20.29
CA PRO A 130 2.10 -6.09 -21.66
C PRO A 130 0.61 -5.74 -21.87
N GLY A 131 -0.27 -6.30 -21.04
CA GLY A 131 -1.71 -6.00 -21.04
C GLY A 131 -2.03 -4.56 -20.72
N LEU A 132 -1.24 -3.90 -19.87
CA LEU A 132 -1.48 -2.49 -19.52
C LEU A 132 -1.31 -1.59 -20.75
N ALA A 133 -0.21 -1.72 -21.49
CA ALA A 133 0.03 -0.90 -22.69
C ALA A 133 -1.05 -1.09 -23.78
N ARG A 134 -1.65 -2.29 -23.85
CA ARG A 134 -2.79 -2.52 -24.77
C ARG A 134 -4.06 -1.78 -24.32
N GLN A 135 -4.26 -1.61 -23.02
CA GLN A 135 -5.46 -0.94 -22.48
C GLN A 135 -5.35 0.59 -22.49
N VAL A 136 -4.19 1.13 -22.09
CA VAL A 136 -4.04 2.58 -21.88
C VAL A 136 -3.18 3.28 -22.96
N GLY A 137 -2.62 2.53 -23.88
CA GLY A 137 -1.63 3.00 -24.85
C GLY A 137 -0.21 3.01 -24.31
N PRO A 138 0.80 2.95 -25.20
CA PRO A 138 2.21 2.79 -24.82
C PRO A 138 2.78 3.99 -24.05
N GLU A 139 2.35 5.21 -24.41
CA GLU A 139 2.82 6.44 -23.72
C GLU A 139 2.31 6.50 -22.28
N LYS A 140 1.01 6.26 -22.09
CA LYS A 140 0.41 6.24 -20.74
C LYS A 140 1.00 5.12 -19.88
N ALA A 141 1.22 3.95 -20.44
CA ALA A 141 1.86 2.84 -19.72
C ALA A 141 3.29 3.22 -19.25
N ARG A 142 4.08 3.88 -20.10
CA ARG A 142 5.40 4.40 -19.70
C ARG A 142 5.31 5.44 -18.59
N ALA A 143 4.34 6.36 -18.67
CA ALA A 143 4.11 7.38 -17.64
C ALA A 143 3.71 6.76 -16.30
N VAL A 144 2.87 5.72 -16.29
CA VAL A 144 2.50 4.94 -15.10
C VAL A 144 3.74 4.31 -14.46
N VAL A 145 4.58 3.65 -15.24
CA VAL A 145 5.82 3.01 -14.73
C VAL A 145 6.79 4.06 -14.17
N ALA A 146 6.98 5.18 -14.86
CA ALA A 146 7.79 6.29 -14.36
C ALA A 146 7.25 6.84 -13.05
N GLY A 147 5.94 7.06 -12.98
CA GLY A 147 5.26 7.54 -11.77
C GLY A 147 5.40 6.57 -10.59
N LEU A 148 5.32 5.26 -10.79
CA LEU A 148 5.58 4.28 -9.73
C LEU A 148 7.01 4.37 -9.20
N ARG A 149 8.01 4.54 -10.06
CA ARG A 149 9.42 4.73 -9.64
C ARG A 149 9.60 5.99 -8.80
N GLU A 150 8.99 7.10 -9.23
CA GLU A 150 8.99 8.36 -8.48
C GLU A 150 8.29 8.23 -7.13
N MET A 151 7.14 7.53 -7.08
CA MET A 151 6.39 7.25 -5.86
C MET A 151 7.23 6.44 -4.87
N LEU A 152 7.93 5.39 -5.31
CA LEU A 152 8.84 4.61 -4.47
C LEU A 152 9.97 5.48 -3.91
N ALA A 153 10.61 6.29 -4.75
CA ALA A 153 11.68 7.18 -4.34
C ALA A 153 11.18 8.24 -3.34
N LEU A 154 9.99 8.81 -3.57
CA LEU A 154 9.36 9.74 -2.64
C LEU A 154 9.07 9.08 -1.30
N THR A 155 8.42 7.92 -1.31
CA THR A 155 8.08 7.16 -0.10
C THR A 155 9.32 6.83 0.72
N LYS A 156 10.41 6.36 0.08
CA LYS A 156 11.66 6.05 0.79
C LYS A 156 12.28 7.30 1.42
N ARG A 157 12.28 8.43 0.71
CA ARG A 157 12.76 9.71 1.28
C ARG A 157 11.91 10.16 2.47
N THR A 158 10.59 10.07 2.35
CA THR A 158 9.64 10.51 3.39
C THR A 158 9.74 9.65 4.65
N LEU A 159 9.91 8.33 4.51
CA LEU A 159 10.08 7.41 5.63
C LEU A 159 11.46 7.46 6.28
N GLY A 160 12.48 7.88 5.54
CA GLY A 160 13.86 7.92 6.00
C GLY A 160 14.61 6.57 5.91
N PRO A 161 15.90 6.56 6.30
CA PRO A 161 16.78 5.41 6.10
C PRO A 161 16.41 4.18 6.93
N ASP A 162 15.88 4.39 8.13
CA ASP A 162 15.63 3.32 9.11
C ASP A 162 14.35 2.52 8.84
N ARG A 163 13.52 2.96 7.88
CA ARG A 163 12.29 2.28 7.52
C ARG A 163 12.48 1.36 6.31
N LEU A 164 11.92 0.16 6.41
CA LEU A 164 11.94 -0.83 5.33
C LEU A 164 10.87 -0.51 4.28
N VAL A 165 11.23 -0.68 3.02
CA VAL A 165 10.32 -0.49 1.87
C VAL A 165 10.47 -1.68 0.90
N PRO A 166 10.18 -2.91 1.35
CA PRO A 166 10.13 -4.06 0.45
C PRO A 166 9.00 -3.91 -0.57
N VAL A 167 9.27 -4.43 -1.76
CA VAL A 167 8.36 -4.36 -2.92
C VAL A 167 8.14 -5.73 -3.53
N ASN A 168 6.95 -5.94 -4.11
CA ASN A 168 6.56 -7.14 -4.85
C ASN A 168 5.91 -6.75 -6.19
#